data_1fca2b97079454058dc37194ca68b54b
#
_entry.id   1fca2b97079454058dc37194ca68b54b
#
_cell.length_a   1.000
_cell.length_b   1.000
_cell.length_c   1.000
_cell.angle_alpha   90.00
_cell.angle_beta   90.00
_cell.angle_gamma   90.00
#
_symmetry.space_group_name_H-M   'P 1'
#
loop_
_entity.id
_entity.type
_entity.pdbx_description
1 polymer ?
#
loop_
_entity_poly.entity_id
_entity_poly.type
_entity_poly.pdbx_seq_one_letter_code
_entity_poly.pdbx_strand_id
1 'polypeptide(L)'
;MAEVNLAEKRQSIEIYVEGKLYGSIVINPSVPNGCQRIYEALAHEREVAGKALEDIQGEDKEKAVIAYMEGMGKVAGEIIDGIAEAIGPSQYETIADLLPCIEMRHLIVLALSIIESYSRYYTGLLSEGFKKRGE
;
A
#
# COMPACT_ATOMS: atom_id res chain seq x y z
N MET A 1 -32.74 21.35 18.18
CA MET A 1 -32.27 20.58 17.03
C MET A 1 -30.75 20.43 17.11
N ALA A 2 -30.25 19.22 16.98
CA ALA A 2 -28.81 18.99 17.05
C ALA A 2 -28.15 19.18 15.69
N GLU A 3 -27.02 19.85 15.68
CA GLU A 3 -26.18 19.97 14.49
C GLU A 3 -24.92 19.14 14.68
N VAL A 4 -24.52 18.44 13.63
CA VAL A 4 -23.26 17.70 13.61
C VAL A 4 -22.44 18.22 12.43
N ASN A 5 -21.33 18.86 12.75
CA ASN A 5 -20.38 19.31 11.73
C ASN A 5 -19.24 18.31 11.61
N LEU A 6 -19.11 17.70 10.44
CA LEU A 6 -18.12 16.67 10.19
C LEU A 6 -16.94 17.27 9.43
N ALA A 7 -15.76 17.21 10.03
CA ALA A 7 -14.52 17.55 9.37
C ALA A 7 -13.73 16.26 9.14
N GLU A 8 -13.54 15.91 7.90
CA GLU A 8 -12.79 14.71 7.52
C GLU A 8 -11.36 15.07 7.12
N LYS A 9 -10.40 14.28 7.61
CA LYS A 9 -9.01 14.39 7.21
C LYS A 9 -8.80 13.51 5.97
N ARG A 10 -8.72 14.14 4.82
CA ARG A 10 -8.50 13.44 3.55
C ARG A 10 -7.12 13.79 3.02
N GLN A 11 -6.48 12.83 2.39
CA GLN A 11 -5.20 13.00 1.72
C GLN A 11 -5.31 12.56 0.28
N SER A 12 -4.69 13.32 -0.61
CA SER A 12 -4.69 13.03 -2.05
C SER A 12 -3.32 12.53 -2.46
N ILE A 13 -3.30 11.43 -3.22
CA ILE A 13 -2.08 10.88 -3.83
C ILE A 13 -2.26 10.98 -5.34
N GLU A 14 -1.38 11.73 -5.99
CA GLU A 14 -1.39 11.86 -7.44
C GLU A 14 -0.55 10.74 -8.05
N ILE A 15 -1.08 10.10 -9.08
CA ILE A 15 -0.43 8.99 -9.76
C ILE A 15 -0.03 9.43 -11.16
N TYR A 16 1.27 9.36 -11.45
CA TYR A 16 1.84 9.70 -12.73
C TYR A 16 2.32 8.43 -13.43
N VAL A 17 2.05 8.33 -14.72
CA VAL A 17 2.54 7.26 -15.56
C VAL A 17 3.36 7.90 -16.69
N GLU A 18 4.62 7.53 -16.80
CA GLU A 18 5.55 8.09 -17.79
C GLU A 18 5.57 9.62 -17.79
N GLY A 19 5.54 10.22 -16.60
CA GLY A 19 5.59 11.67 -16.44
C GLY A 19 4.26 12.40 -16.64
N LYS A 20 3.19 11.68 -16.98
CA LYS A 20 1.86 12.27 -17.16
C LYS A 20 0.93 11.86 -16.05
N LEU A 21 0.10 12.78 -15.59
CA LEU A 21 -0.89 12.50 -14.57
C LEU A 21 -1.91 11.50 -15.09
N TYR A 22 -1.94 10.32 -14.47
CA TYR A 22 -2.93 9.28 -14.74
C TYR A 22 -4.23 9.58 -14.01
N GLY A 23 -4.13 9.95 -12.74
CA GLY A 23 -5.26 10.24 -11.89
C GLY A 23 -4.82 10.49 -10.47
N SER A 24 -5.75 10.70 -9.60
CA SER A 24 -5.47 10.85 -8.17
C SER A 24 -6.43 10.01 -7.36
N ILE A 25 -5.96 9.54 -6.22
CA ILE A 25 -6.80 8.86 -5.24
C ILE A 25 -6.87 9.71 -3.99
N VAL A 26 -8.03 9.69 -3.35
CA VAL A 26 -8.25 10.40 -2.09
C VAL A 26 -8.55 9.35 -1.03
N ILE A 27 -7.81 9.38 0.05
CA ILE A 27 -7.98 8.46 1.17
C ILE A 27 -8.34 9.24 2.43
N ASN A 28 -9.07 8.59 3.31
CA ASN A 28 -9.34 9.12 4.63
C ASN A 28 -8.54 8.28 5.64
N PRO A 29 -7.35 8.75 6.07
CA PRO A 29 -6.49 7.97 6.95
C PRO A 29 -7.03 7.84 8.37
N SER A 30 -8.11 8.55 8.73
CA SER A 30 -8.75 8.38 10.03
C SER A 30 -9.53 7.06 10.13
N VAL A 31 -9.76 6.39 9.00
CA VAL A 31 -10.41 5.08 8.97
C VAL A 31 -9.34 4.02 8.68
N PRO A 32 -8.86 3.30 9.70
CA PRO A 32 -7.70 2.42 9.57
C PRO A 32 -8.05 1.08 8.90
N ASN A 33 -8.16 1.09 7.59
CA ASN A 33 -8.45 -0.09 6.80
C ASN A 33 -7.25 -0.51 5.95
N GLY A 34 -7.06 -1.80 5.80
CA GLY A 34 -6.15 -2.37 4.83
C GLY A 34 -4.66 -2.29 5.15
N CYS A 35 -4.25 -1.46 6.11
CA CYS A 35 -2.82 -1.29 6.43
C CYS A 35 -2.17 -2.59 6.86
N GLN A 36 -2.83 -3.40 7.69
CA GLN A 36 -2.29 -4.68 8.13
C GLN A 36 -2.05 -5.61 6.96
N ARG A 37 -2.97 -5.67 6.02
CA ARG A 37 -2.83 -6.50 4.80
C ARG A 37 -1.66 -6.04 3.95
N ILE A 38 -1.48 -4.73 3.81
CA ILE A 38 -0.35 -4.17 3.06
C ILE A 38 0.97 -4.55 3.75
N TYR A 39 1.06 -4.40 5.07
CA TYR A 39 2.26 -4.77 5.81
C TYR A 39 2.59 -6.26 5.66
N GLU A 40 1.60 -7.12 5.77
CA GLU A 40 1.78 -8.57 5.59
C GLU A 40 2.23 -8.91 4.18
N ALA A 41 1.65 -8.25 3.18
CA ALA A 41 2.02 -8.44 1.77
C ALA A 41 3.46 -8.00 1.50
N LEU A 42 3.88 -6.87 2.07
CA LEU A 42 5.25 -6.38 1.94
C LEU A 42 6.25 -7.30 2.64
N ALA A 43 5.88 -7.87 3.79
CA ALA A 43 6.70 -8.85 4.47
C ALA A 43 6.84 -10.12 3.63
N HIS A 44 5.76 -10.58 3.02
CA HIS A 44 5.75 -11.74 2.13
C HIS A 44 6.63 -11.48 0.90
N GLU A 45 6.60 -10.28 0.34
CA GLU A 45 7.48 -9.90 -0.76
C GLU A 45 8.94 -10.07 -0.40
N ARG A 46 9.33 -9.62 0.78
CA ARG A 46 10.71 -9.75 1.25
C ARG A 46 11.13 -11.21 1.45
N GLU A 47 10.23 -12.05 1.94
CA GLU A 47 10.49 -13.49 2.09
C GLU A 47 10.70 -14.15 0.71
N VAL A 48 9.85 -13.85 -0.25
CA VAL A 48 9.96 -14.40 -1.61
C VAL A 48 11.26 -13.95 -2.27
N ALA A 49 11.59 -12.67 -2.16
CA ALA A 49 12.82 -12.12 -2.72
C ALA A 49 14.07 -12.71 -2.05
N GLY A 50 14.05 -12.85 -0.72
CA GLY A 50 15.15 -13.43 0.03
C GLY A 50 15.42 -14.88 -0.35
N LYS A 51 14.37 -15.67 -0.47
CA LYS A 51 14.47 -17.06 -0.88
C LYS A 51 15.02 -17.19 -2.31
N ALA A 52 14.56 -16.32 -3.21
CA ALA A 52 15.03 -16.31 -4.59
C ALA A 52 16.53 -16.01 -4.68
N LEU A 53 17.02 -15.07 -3.86
CA LEU A 53 18.44 -14.72 -3.81
C LEU A 53 19.30 -15.91 -3.34
N GLU A 54 18.80 -16.70 -2.40
CA GLU A 54 19.47 -17.91 -1.95
C GLU A 54 19.46 -18.99 -3.05
N ASP A 55 18.28 -19.25 -3.62
CA ASP A 55 18.08 -20.35 -4.57
C ASP A 55 18.78 -20.11 -5.91
N ILE A 56 18.91 -18.85 -6.34
CA ILE A 56 19.54 -18.52 -7.64
C ILE A 56 21.04 -18.86 -7.67
N GLN A 57 21.64 -19.00 -6.52
CA GLN A 57 23.05 -19.40 -6.39
C GLN A 57 23.22 -20.94 -6.42
N GLY A 58 22.11 -21.67 -6.38
CA GLY A 58 22.11 -23.12 -6.45
C GLY A 58 22.25 -23.66 -7.88
N GLU A 59 22.10 -24.99 -8.00
CA GLU A 59 22.30 -25.69 -9.27
C GLU A 59 21.18 -25.45 -10.29
N ASP A 60 19.96 -25.23 -9.82
CA ASP A 60 18.78 -25.06 -10.69
C ASP A 60 18.25 -23.62 -10.65
N LYS A 61 18.90 -22.76 -11.41
CA LYS A 61 18.55 -21.34 -11.52
C LYS A 61 17.17 -21.13 -12.16
N GLU A 62 16.82 -21.96 -13.14
CA GLU A 62 15.54 -21.85 -13.84
C GLU A 62 14.37 -22.11 -12.90
N LYS A 63 14.49 -23.13 -12.07
CA LYS A 63 13.49 -23.46 -11.05
C LYS A 63 13.35 -22.34 -10.03
N ALA A 64 14.46 -21.73 -9.62
CA ALA A 64 14.48 -20.58 -8.71
C ALA A 64 13.72 -19.39 -9.30
N VAL A 65 13.93 -19.10 -10.58
CA VAL A 65 13.25 -18.00 -11.29
C VAL A 65 11.75 -18.25 -11.39
N ILE A 66 11.34 -19.48 -11.72
CA ILE A 66 9.92 -19.85 -11.80
C ILE A 66 9.24 -19.68 -10.43
N ALA A 67 9.86 -20.16 -9.37
CA ALA A 67 9.34 -20.04 -8.01
C ALA A 67 9.20 -18.56 -7.60
N TYR A 68 10.19 -17.73 -7.97
CA TYR A 68 10.15 -16.30 -7.73
C TYR A 68 8.98 -15.63 -8.46
N MET A 69 8.78 -15.94 -9.73
CA MET A 69 7.68 -15.41 -10.52
C MET A 69 6.32 -15.78 -9.94
N GLU A 70 6.14 -17.01 -9.54
CA GLU A 70 4.91 -17.47 -8.89
C GLU A 70 4.67 -16.76 -7.56
N GLY A 71 5.71 -16.65 -6.74
CA GLY A 71 5.65 -15.97 -5.45
C GLY A 71 5.30 -14.50 -5.61
N MET A 72 5.93 -13.83 -6.56
CA MET A 72 5.66 -12.40 -6.81
C MET A 72 4.26 -12.16 -7.37
N GLY A 73 3.74 -13.09 -8.18
CA GLY A 73 2.36 -13.02 -8.64
C GLY A 73 1.36 -13.03 -7.48
N LYS A 74 1.57 -13.88 -6.49
CA LYS A 74 0.74 -13.93 -5.28
C LYS A 74 0.88 -12.66 -4.44
N VAL A 75 2.10 -12.20 -4.25
CA VAL A 75 2.38 -10.98 -3.50
C VAL A 75 1.71 -9.77 -4.14
N ALA A 76 1.80 -9.65 -5.46
CA ALA A 76 1.14 -8.55 -6.19
C ALA A 76 -0.37 -8.54 -5.91
N GLY A 77 -1.02 -9.71 -5.97
CA GLY A 77 -2.44 -9.83 -5.63
C GLY A 77 -2.74 -9.40 -4.20
N GLU A 78 -1.92 -9.81 -3.24
CA GLU A 78 -2.07 -9.43 -1.85
C GLU A 78 -1.92 -7.92 -1.63
N ILE A 79 -0.94 -7.30 -2.30
CA ILE A 79 -0.72 -5.84 -2.22
C ILE A 79 -1.92 -5.10 -2.80
N ILE A 80 -2.39 -5.52 -3.98
CA ILE A 80 -3.55 -4.92 -4.63
C ILE A 80 -4.79 -5.01 -3.75
N ASP A 81 -5.04 -6.17 -3.16
CA ASP A 81 -6.17 -6.36 -2.23
C ASP A 81 -6.05 -5.44 -1.02
N GLY A 82 -4.86 -5.30 -0.47
CA GLY A 82 -4.59 -4.40 0.66
C GLY A 82 -4.82 -2.93 0.29
N ILE A 83 -4.37 -2.53 -0.89
CA ILE A 83 -4.60 -1.18 -1.41
C ILE A 83 -6.09 -0.93 -1.58
N ALA A 84 -6.81 -1.86 -2.21
CA ALA A 84 -8.25 -1.73 -2.44
C ALA A 84 -9.02 -1.54 -1.12
N GLU A 85 -8.65 -2.30 -0.10
CA GLU A 85 -9.25 -2.16 1.23
C GLU A 85 -8.93 -0.81 1.86
N ALA A 86 -7.67 -0.37 1.73
CA ALA A 86 -7.21 0.87 2.35
C ALA A 86 -7.87 2.12 1.76
N ILE A 87 -8.02 2.18 0.46
CA ILE A 87 -8.56 3.37 -0.22
C ILE A 87 -10.07 3.30 -0.46
N GLY A 88 -10.66 2.11 -0.36
CA GLY A 88 -12.09 1.89 -0.56
C GLY A 88 -12.50 1.69 -2.02
N PRO A 89 -13.71 1.13 -2.25
CA PRO A 89 -14.14 0.73 -3.59
C PRO A 89 -14.19 1.88 -4.60
N SER A 90 -14.66 3.03 -4.17
CA SER A 90 -14.80 4.22 -5.03
C SER A 90 -13.46 4.69 -5.57
N GLN A 91 -12.44 4.77 -4.71
CA GLN A 91 -11.11 5.20 -5.11
C GLN A 91 -10.36 4.10 -5.85
N TYR A 92 -10.55 2.85 -5.44
CA TYR A 92 -9.94 1.71 -6.12
C TYR A 92 -10.38 1.63 -7.58
N GLU A 93 -11.64 1.91 -7.87
CA GLU A 93 -12.17 1.89 -9.23
C GLU A 93 -11.38 2.79 -10.18
N THR A 94 -10.86 3.90 -9.69
CA THR A 94 -10.09 4.84 -10.53
C THR A 94 -8.73 4.30 -10.96
N ILE A 95 -8.18 3.33 -10.25
CA ILE A 95 -6.84 2.78 -10.53
C ILE A 95 -6.85 1.26 -10.76
N ALA A 96 -8.01 0.63 -10.75
CA ALA A 96 -8.13 -0.82 -10.86
C ALA A 96 -7.47 -1.38 -12.13
N ASP A 97 -7.60 -0.68 -13.24
CA ASP A 97 -7.03 -1.10 -14.52
C ASP A 97 -5.52 -0.90 -14.59
N LEU A 98 -5.00 0.04 -13.81
CA LEU A 98 -3.58 0.34 -13.79
C LEU A 98 -2.77 -0.67 -12.97
N LEU A 99 -3.26 -1.05 -11.82
CA LEU A 99 -2.48 -1.81 -10.83
C LEU A 99 -1.93 -3.14 -11.35
N PRO A 100 -2.67 -3.93 -12.13
CA PRO A 100 -2.11 -5.18 -12.65
C PRO A 100 -1.04 -4.98 -13.73
N CYS A 101 -0.91 -3.75 -14.25
CA CYS A 101 -0.04 -3.45 -15.39
C CYS A 101 1.28 -2.79 -15.00
N ILE A 102 1.44 -2.36 -13.74
CA ILE A 102 2.66 -1.68 -13.30
C ILE A 102 3.68 -2.67 -12.75
N GLU A 103 4.94 -2.26 -12.75
CA GLU A 103 6.01 -3.06 -12.17
C GLU A 103 5.85 -3.20 -10.66
N MET A 104 6.31 -4.33 -10.11
CA MET A 104 6.25 -4.61 -8.68
C MET A 104 6.82 -3.47 -7.83
N ARG A 105 7.95 -2.90 -8.24
CA ARG A 105 8.57 -1.78 -7.51
C ARG A 105 7.66 -0.56 -7.40
N HIS A 106 6.87 -0.28 -8.43
CA HIS A 106 5.91 0.84 -8.42
C HIS A 106 4.70 0.52 -7.55
N LEU A 107 4.26 -0.73 -7.59
CA LEU A 107 3.17 -1.18 -6.73
C LEU A 107 3.55 -1.06 -5.25
N ILE A 108 4.79 -1.44 -4.90
CA ILE A 108 5.34 -1.28 -3.56
C ILE A 108 5.39 0.19 -3.15
N VAL A 109 5.86 1.07 -4.03
CA VAL A 109 5.92 2.51 -3.75
C VAL A 109 4.53 3.07 -3.47
N LEU A 110 3.53 2.68 -4.25
CA LEU A 110 2.15 3.11 -4.02
C LEU A 110 1.65 2.62 -2.66
N ALA A 111 1.87 1.35 -2.35
CA ALA A 111 1.48 0.77 -1.07
C ALA A 111 2.15 1.50 0.11
N LEU A 112 3.45 1.79 0.01
CA LEU A 112 4.18 2.53 1.03
C LEU A 112 3.66 3.97 1.18
N SER A 113 3.29 4.62 0.08
CA SER A 113 2.72 5.97 0.11
C SER A 113 1.40 6.00 0.87
N ILE A 114 0.56 4.99 0.69
CA ILE A 114 -0.70 4.86 1.41
C ILE A 114 -0.44 4.64 2.90
N ILE A 115 0.46 3.72 3.25
CA ILE A 115 0.86 3.47 4.64
C ILE A 115 1.40 4.74 5.28
N GLU A 116 2.23 5.50 4.57
CA GLU A 116 2.80 6.74 5.07
C GLU A 116 1.72 7.76 5.41
N SER A 117 0.68 7.86 4.60
CA SER A 117 -0.46 8.74 4.86
C SER A 117 -1.16 8.39 6.17
N TYR A 118 -1.38 7.10 6.41
CA TYR A 118 -1.95 6.63 7.68
C TYR A 118 -1.00 6.90 8.83
N SER A 119 0.29 6.62 8.65
CA SER A 119 1.30 6.80 9.68
C SER A 119 1.42 8.26 10.12
N ARG A 120 1.42 9.19 9.18
CA ARG A 120 1.47 10.63 9.49
C ARG A 120 0.25 11.06 10.30
N TYR A 121 -0.92 10.60 9.89
CA TYR A 121 -2.16 10.94 10.59
C TYR A 121 -2.11 10.47 12.05
N TYR A 122 -1.77 9.20 12.27
CA TYR A 122 -1.76 8.64 13.62
C TYR A 122 -0.61 9.16 14.47
N THR A 123 0.55 9.44 13.86
CA THR A 123 1.66 10.08 14.57
C THR A 123 1.25 11.46 15.08
N GLY A 124 0.59 12.26 14.22
CA GLY A 124 0.07 13.57 14.62
C GLY A 124 -0.96 13.46 15.74
N LEU A 125 -1.88 12.52 15.60
CA LEU A 125 -2.93 12.30 16.59
C LEU A 125 -2.36 11.91 17.95
N LEU A 126 -1.42 10.98 17.97
CA LEU A 126 -0.75 10.53 19.19
C LEU A 126 0.07 11.65 19.84
N SER A 127 0.76 12.45 19.04
CA SER A 127 1.54 13.59 19.52
C SER A 127 0.64 14.63 20.20
N GLU A 128 -0.50 14.95 19.59
CA GLU A 128 -1.47 15.86 20.19
C GLU A 128 -2.04 15.31 21.49
N GLY A 129 -2.39 14.01 21.50
CA GLY A 129 -2.86 13.33 22.69
C GLY A 129 -1.84 13.36 23.81
N PHE A 130 -0.57 13.19 23.47
CA PHE A 130 0.53 13.25 24.44
C PHE A 130 0.70 14.65 25.02
N LYS A 131 0.64 15.67 24.20
CA LYS A 131 0.71 17.06 24.68
C LYS A 131 -0.38 17.40 25.67
N LYS A 132 -1.60 16.94 25.41
CA LYS A 132 -2.75 17.16 26.31
C LYS A 132 -2.63 16.42 27.64
N ARG A 133 -1.96 15.26 27.64
CA ARG A 133 -1.81 14.42 28.84
C ARG A 133 -0.53 14.71 29.62
N GLY A 134 0.49 15.24 28.97
CA GLY A 134 1.81 15.44 29.52
C GLY A 134 2.01 16.72 30.29
N GLU A 135 0.98 17.52 30.38
CA GLU A 135 1.03 18.80 31.12
C GLU A 135 0.94 18.61 32.62
#